data_62b555960b827f5ecf3d68e49bb6621d
#
_entry.id   62b555960b827f5ecf3d68e49bb6621d
#
_cell.length_a   1.000
_cell.length_b   1.000
_cell.length_c   1.000
_cell.angle_alpha   90.00
_cell.angle_beta   90.00
_cell.angle_gamma   90.00
#
_symmetry.space_group_name_H-M   'P 1'
#
loop_
_entity.id
_entity.type
_entity.pdbx_description
1 polymer ?
#
loop_
_entity_poly.entity_id
_entity_poly.type
_entity_poly.pdbx_seq_one_letter_code
_entity_poly.pdbx_strand_id
1 'polypeptide(L)'
;MWNWPPLRALDAHGRGKSIVLILRRGAVRLALATVLLFLAACSSTTFVYNRMDFLVPWYVNDYTDLNGEQEDYLDDLLAPFLAWHRSQELPRYIELIAQIEASLDAPASAASVEEIASQLEQAWLRLEGESLDWLLDLGTQLDDVQVEAFLNELWQQQREFEEKYLERSEQEFYADSAENMADTAEDFFGRLSKDQSTIIKTGTAKLQRSDAAWLREREAWLNKLGVILKRQPGWQQQLRAAVAARPETVSAEYRQAYEHNAQVLYATLAALLNSRNVKQDRHLRSELAELRIDLEALVAQGRRSHQDG
;
A
#
# COMPACT_ATOMS: atom_id res chain seq x y z
N MET A 1 2.63 -6.54 -10.25
CA MET A 1 3.63 -6.80 -9.20
C MET A 1 4.45 -5.55 -8.96
N TRP A 2 3.93 -4.65 -8.17
CA TRP A 2 4.63 -3.46 -7.71
C TRP A 2 5.18 -3.74 -6.33
N ASN A 3 6.50 -3.59 -6.16
CA ASN A 3 7.08 -3.46 -4.85
C ASN A 3 6.78 -2.02 -4.40
N TRP A 4 5.64 -1.82 -3.75
CA TRP A 4 5.32 -0.54 -3.14
C TRP A 4 6.29 -0.31 -1.98
N PRO A 5 6.92 0.88 -1.84
CA PRO A 5 7.67 1.19 -0.63
C PRO A 5 6.73 1.13 0.57
N PRO A 6 7.19 0.66 1.74
CA PRO A 6 6.36 0.62 2.93
C PRO A 6 5.82 2.01 3.26
N LEU A 7 4.56 2.08 3.68
CA LEU A 7 3.79 3.29 4.01
C LEU A 7 4.40 4.21 5.10
N ARG A 8 5.64 3.99 5.51
CA ARG A 8 6.37 4.79 6.52
C ARG A 8 7.05 6.05 6.00
N ALA A 9 6.83 6.50 4.77
CA ALA A 9 7.45 7.74 4.24
C ALA A 9 6.71 9.04 4.59
N LEU A 10 5.82 9.04 5.59
CA LEU A 10 5.14 10.24 6.08
C LEU A 10 5.70 10.73 7.43
N ASP A 11 7.02 10.65 7.65
CA ASP A 11 7.65 11.33 8.78
C ASP A 11 7.86 12.82 8.46
N ALA A 12 6.89 13.62 8.92
CA ALA A 12 6.94 15.06 8.88
C ALA A 12 8.04 15.60 9.80
N HIS A 13 9.07 16.22 9.24
CA HIS A 13 10.04 17.06 9.95
C HIS A 13 9.36 18.33 10.49
N GLY A 14 9.17 18.39 11.78
CA GLY A 14 8.70 19.58 12.46
C GLY A 14 9.42 19.84 13.78
N ARG A 15 10.43 20.68 13.77
CA ARG A 15 11.19 21.14 14.94
C ARG A 15 10.33 21.99 15.90
N GLY A 16 10.48 21.68 17.20
CA GLY A 16 9.86 22.30 18.35
C GLY A 16 10.22 23.75 18.66
N LYS A 17 9.52 24.28 19.64
CA LYS A 17 10.02 25.10 20.77
C LYS A 17 8.88 25.39 21.75
N SER A 18 9.04 24.86 22.96
CA SER A 18 9.18 25.57 24.25
C SER A 18 7.95 26.21 24.88
N ILE A 19 7.51 25.61 25.96
CA ILE A 19 7.69 25.89 27.40
C ILE A 19 6.70 26.90 28.03
N VAL A 20 6.00 26.31 29.04
CA VAL A 20 5.55 26.93 30.31
C VAL A 20 4.56 28.10 30.23
N LEU A 21 3.34 27.87 30.63
CA LEU A 21 2.65 28.53 31.74
C LEU A 21 1.25 27.98 32.01
N ILE A 22 1.06 27.66 33.29
CA ILE A 22 -0.16 27.79 34.11
C ILE A 22 -1.01 26.55 34.35
N LEU A 23 -0.73 25.97 35.46
CA LEU A 23 -1.48 25.02 36.31
C LEU A 23 -2.85 25.59 36.77
N ARG A 24 -3.79 25.82 35.87
CA ARG A 24 -5.19 26.07 36.28
C ARG A 24 -6.24 25.70 35.20
N ARG A 25 -5.79 25.23 34.04
CA ARG A 25 -6.67 24.70 32.99
C ARG A 25 -6.45 23.19 32.73
N GLY A 26 -5.80 22.51 33.69
CA GLY A 26 -5.36 21.10 33.52
C GLY A 26 -6.50 20.09 33.44
N ALA A 27 -7.54 20.23 34.24
CA ALA A 27 -8.63 19.26 34.26
C ALA A 27 -9.50 19.28 33.00
N VAL A 28 -9.81 20.46 32.46
CA VAL A 28 -10.57 20.59 31.21
C VAL A 28 -9.73 20.17 30.00
N ARG A 29 -8.43 20.48 30.02
CA ARG A 29 -7.50 20.04 28.97
C ARG A 29 -7.20 18.56 29.03
N LEU A 30 -7.12 17.98 30.24
CA LEU A 30 -6.99 16.53 30.42
C LEU A 30 -8.26 15.81 29.99
N ALA A 31 -9.44 16.30 30.32
CA ALA A 31 -10.72 15.77 29.86
C ALA A 31 -10.86 15.94 28.32
N LEU A 32 -10.46 17.10 27.76
CA LEU A 32 -10.44 17.28 26.30
C LEU A 32 -9.39 16.39 25.62
N ALA A 33 -8.21 16.23 26.20
CA ALA A 33 -7.18 15.31 25.72
C ALA A 33 -7.62 13.85 25.84
N THR A 34 -8.33 13.49 26.90
CA THR A 34 -8.91 12.15 27.07
C THR A 34 -10.06 11.93 26.07
N VAL A 35 -10.92 12.91 25.84
CA VAL A 35 -11.96 12.85 24.81
C VAL A 35 -11.35 12.83 23.41
N LEU A 36 -10.28 13.58 23.16
CA LEU A 36 -9.53 13.54 21.89
C LEU A 36 -8.76 12.23 21.72
N LEU A 37 -8.26 11.63 22.82
CA LEU A 37 -7.68 10.27 22.79
C LEU A 37 -8.75 9.19 22.60
N PHE A 38 -9.94 9.34 23.13
CA PHE A 38 -11.09 8.46 22.87
C PHE A 38 -11.68 8.69 21.48
N LEU A 39 -11.58 9.90 20.89
CA LEU A 39 -11.95 10.17 19.50
C LEU A 39 -10.84 9.73 18.52
N ALA A 40 -9.57 9.69 18.93
CA ALA A 40 -8.46 9.12 18.18
C ALA A 40 -8.44 7.58 18.20
N ALA A 41 -9.15 6.95 19.14
CA ALA A 41 -9.44 5.51 19.14
C ALA A 41 -10.57 5.14 18.16
N CYS A 42 -11.29 6.11 17.58
CA CYS A 42 -12.16 5.89 16.43
C CYS A 42 -11.32 5.93 15.14
N SER A 43 -10.74 4.81 14.86
CA SER A 43 -10.19 4.28 13.62
C SER A 43 -9.51 5.30 12.70
N SER A 44 -8.20 5.29 12.74
CA SER A 44 -7.34 5.98 11.76
C SER A 44 -7.73 5.62 10.30
N THR A 45 -8.14 4.40 10.06
CA THR A 45 -8.57 3.88 8.75
C THR A 45 -9.77 4.63 8.20
N THR A 46 -10.86 4.74 8.98
CA THR A 46 -12.07 5.48 8.57
C THR A 46 -11.78 6.97 8.35
N PHE A 47 -10.93 7.58 9.20
CA PHE A 47 -10.56 8.98 9.04
C PHE A 47 -9.74 9.21 7.76
N VAL A 48 -8.71 8.40 7.52
CA VAL A 48 -7.86 8.49 6.32
C VAL A 48 -8.68 8.23 5.06
N TYR A 49 -9.51 7.18 5.07
CA TYR A 49 -10.34 6.84 3.92
C TYR A 49 -11.32 7.98 3.55
N ASN A 50 -11.94 8.62 4.53
CA ASN A 50 -12.86 9.75 4.29
C ASN A 50 -12.14 11.05 3.88
N ARG A 51 -10.81 11.02 3.72
CA ARG A 51 -9.96 12.11 3.21
C ARG A 51 -9.28 11.74 1.90
N MET A 52 -9.65 10.64 1.28
CA MET A 52 -9.06 10.22 0.00
C MET A 52 -9.33 11.22 -1.12
N ASP A 53 -10.45 11.93 -1.06
CA ASP A 53 -10.78 13.07 -1.92
C ASP A 53 -9.74 14.21 -1.84
N PHE A 54 -9.10 14.40 -0.71
CA PHE A 54 -8.01 15.35 -0.52
C PHE A 54 -6.62 14.71 -0.73
N LEU A 55 -6.42 13.47 -0.26
CA LEU A 55 -5.11 12.82 -0.27
C LEU A 55 -4.67 12.41 -1.68
N VAL A 56 -5.61 12.00 -2.54
CA VAL A 56 -5.27 11.58 -3.91
C VAL A 56 -4.82 12.77 -4.76
N PRO A 57 -5.55 13.92 -4.82
CA PRO A 57 -5.06 15.12 -5.51
C PRO A 57 -3.70 15.60 -4.98
N TRP A 58 -3.51 15.63 -3.65
CA TRP A 58 -2.23 15.98 -3.05
C TRP A 58 -1.10 15.07 -3.53
N TYR A 59 -1.32 13.75 -3.58
CA TYR A 59 -0.35 12.78 -4.07
C TYR A 59 -0.08 12.91 -5.58
N VAL A 60 -1.10 13.23 -6.37
CA VAL A 60 -0.94 13.47 -7.82
C VAL A 60 -0.08 14.72 -8.05
N ASN A 61 -0.25 15.76 -7.25
CA ASN A 61 0.55 16.99 -7.33
C ASN A 61 2.05 16.79 -6.99
N ASP A 62 2.43 15.72 -6.29
CA ASP A 62 3.85 15.36 -6.12
C ASP A 62 4.51 14.92 -7.44
N TYR A 63 3.72 14.50 -8.44
CA TYR A 63 4.20 14.06 -9.75
C TYR A 63 4.03 15.11 -10.85
N THR A 64 3.01 15.96 -10.73
CA THR A 64 2.74 17.00 -11.71
C THR A 64 1.84 18.08 -11.10
N ASP A 65 2.19 19.35 -11.31
CA ASP A 65 1.42 20.47 -10.81
C ASP A 65 0.11 20.61 -11.61
N LEU A 66 -1.03 20.29 -10.98
CA LEU A 66 -2.34 20.51 -11.56
C LEU A 66 -2.77 21.97 -11.38
N ASN A 67 -3.45 22.56 -12.38
CA ASN A 67 -4.15 23.82 -12.21
C ASN A 67 -5.55 23.58 -11.61
N GLY A 68 -6.24 24.67 -11.17
CA GLY A 68 -7.52 24.54 -10.48
C GLY A 68 -8.63 23.85 -11.30
N GLU A 69 -8.66 24.02 -12.64
CA GLU A 69 -9.63 23.32 -13.49
C GLU A 69 -9.34 21.81 -13.58
N GLN A 70 -8.05 21.44 -13.54
CA GLN A 70 -7.62 20.03 -13.53
C GLN A 70 -7.84 19.39 -12.16
N GLU A 71 -7.70 20.14 -11.06
CA GLU A 71 -8.02 19.67 -9.72
C GLU A 71 -9.53 19.40 -9.60
N ASP A 72 -10.37 20.34 -10.02
CA ASP A 72 -11.84 20.15 -10.06
C ASP A 72 -12.22 18.94 -10.93
N TYR A 73 -11.57 18.77 -12.09
CA TYR A 73 -11.79 17.62 -12.97
C TYR A 73 -11.36 16.29 -12.31
N LEU A 74 -10.24 16.28 -11.60
CA LEU A 74 -9.77 15.09 -10.85
C LEU A 74 -10.78 14.72 -9.75
N ASP A 75 -11.34 15.69 -9.04
CA ASP A 75 -12.37 15.44 -8.03
C ASP A 75 -13.62 14.81 -8.64
N ASP A 76 -14.06 15.28 -9.82
CA ASP A 76 -15.17 14.70 -10.56
C ASP A 76 -14.90 13.25 -11.01
N LEU A 77 -13.66 12.91 -11.36
CA LEU A 77 -13.24 11.56 -11.72
C LEU A 77 -13.12 10.64 -10.49
N LEU A 78 -12.65 11.17 -9.36
CA LEU A 78 -12.45 10.39 -8.13
C LEU A 78 -13.79 10.07 -7.43
N ALA A 79 -14.78 10.91 -7.50
CA ALA A 79 -16.05 10.70 -6.82
C ALA A 79 -16.70 9.35 -7.21
N PRO A 80 -16.91 9.00 -8.50
CA PRO A 80 -17.45 7.70 -8.90
C PRO A 80 -16.51 6.53 -8.56
N PHE A 81 -15.19 6.71 -8.67
CA PHE A 81 -14.21 5.71 -8.29
C PHE A 81 -14.28 5.37 -6.80
N LEU A 82 -14.32 6.36 -5.91
CA LEU A 82 -14.46 6.17 -4.48
C LEU A 82 -15.81 5.56 -4.11
N ALA A 83 -16.88 5.92 -4.82
CA ALA A 83 -18.20 5.30 -4.65
C ALA A 83 -18.20 3.82 -5.04
N TRP A 84 -17.57 3.46 -6.18
CA TRP A 84 -17.36 2.08 -6.60
C TRP A 84 -16.52 1.31 -5.57
N HIS A 85 -15.37 1.85 -5.16
CA HIS A 85 -14.51 1.20 -4.20
C HIS A 85 -15.23 0.92 -2.88
N ARG A 86 -15.99 1.90 -2.37
CA ARG A 86 -16.78 1.77 -1.13
C ARG A 86 -17.89 0.75 -1.24
N SER A 87 -18.56 0.66 -2.40
CA SER A 87 -19.74 -0.20 -2.58
C SER A 87 -19.41 -1.60 -3.09
N GLN A 88 -18.31 -1.77 -3.83
CA GLN A 88 -17.97 -3.02 -4.49
C GLN A 88 -16.70 -3.69 -3.91
N GLU A 89 -15.65 -2.93 -3.61
CA GLU A 89 -14.39 -3.50 -3.16
C GLU A 89 -14.32 -3.67 -1.63
N LEU A 90 -14.74 -2.67 -0.84
CA LEU A 90 -14.71 -2.81 0.62
C LEU A 90 -15.50 -4.03 1.13
N PRO A 91 -16.68 -4.40 0.59
CA PRO A 91 -17.34 -5.66 0.97
C PRO A 91 -16.48 -6.91 0.73
N ARG A 92 -15.73 -6.96 -0.39
CA ARG A 92 -14.81 -8.08 -0.69
C ARG A 92 -13.64 -8.14 0.29
N TYR A 93 -13.14 -6.97 0.70
CA TYR A 93 -12.08 -6.93 1.73
C TYR A 93 -12.60 -7.40 3.10
N ILE A 94 -13.83 -7.07 3.45
CA ILE A 94 -14.49 -7.58 4.66
C ILE A 94 -14.59 -9.12 4.61
N GLU A 95 -15.01 -9.69 3.48
CA GLU A 95 -15.07 -11.13 3.28
C GLU A 95 -13.69 -11.78 3.37
N LEU A 96 -12.65 -11.17 2.78
CA LEU A 96 -11.28 -11.67 2.87
C LEU A 96 -10.76 -11.64 4.32
N ILE A 97 -11.02 -10.57 5.07
CA ILE A 97 -10.65 -10.49 6.49
C ILE A 97 -11.33 -11.61 7.28
N ALA A 98 -12.62 -11.85 7.05
CA ALA A 98 -13.34 -12.93 7.71
C ALA A 98 -12.74 -14.32 7.37
N GLN A 99 -12.29 -14.54 6.14
CA GLN A 99 -11.58 -15.77 5.75
C GLN A 99 -10.23 -15.90 6.47
N ILE A 100 -9.47 -14.79 6.59
CA ILE A 100 -8.21 -14.76 7.34
C ILE A 100 -8.49 -15.09 8.82
N GLU A 101 -9.47 -14.45 9.47
CA GLU A 101 -9.86 -14.72 10.84
C GLU A 101 -10.18 -16.21 11.06
N ALA A 102 -10.97 -16.81 10.17
CA ALA A 102 -11.33 -18.23 10.22
C ALA A 102 -10.11 -19.16 10.00
N SER A 103 -9.17 -18.78 9.16
CA SER A 103 -7.96 -19.57 8.87
C SER A 103 -7.01 -19.65 10.07
N LEU A 104 -7.11 -18.71 11.04
CA LEU A 104 -6.29 -18.70 12.25
C LEU A 104 -6.61 -19.84 13.24
N ASP A 105 -7.72 -20.54 13.06
CA ASP A 105 -8.13 -21.67 13.93
C ASP A 105 -7.38 -22.97 13.59
N ALA A 106 -6.71 -23.04 12.45
CA ALA A 106 -5.92 -24.16 11.98
C ALA A 106 -4.44 -23.80 11.80
N PRO A 107 -3.53 -24.79 11.82
CA PRO A 107 -2.14 -24.53 11.46
C PRO A 107 -2.00 -23.96 10.05
N ALA A 108 -1.26 -22.86 9.92
CA ALA A 108 -0.97 -22.25 8.64
C ALA A 108 0.04 -23.08 7.83
N SER A 109 -0.14 -23.11 6.52
CA SER A 109 0.81 -23.69 5.56
C SER A 109 1.22 -22.62 4.54
N ALA A 110 2.33 -22.85 3.83
CA ALA A 110 2.71 -21.95 2.73
C ALA A 110 1.57 -21.83 1.69
N ALA A 111 0.87 -22.92 1.40
CA ALA A 111 -0.26 -22.92 0.46
C ALA A 111 -1.45 -22.10 0.94
N SER A 112 -1.80 -22.15 2.25
CA SER A 112 -2.88 -21.32 2.78
C SER A 112 -2.53 -19.83 2.79
N VAL A 113 -1.25 -19.50 3.00
CA VAL A 113 -0.75 -18.10 2.89
C VAL A 113 -0.77 -17.64 1.43
N GLU A 114 -0.35 -18.49 0.50
CA GLU A 114 -0.40 -18.22 -0.94
C GLU A 114 -1.83 -17.95 -1.44
N GLU A 115 -2.81 -18.71 -0.95
CA GLU A 115 -4.22 -18.49 -1.29
C GLU A 115 -4.70 -17.08 -0.87
N ILE A 116 -4.38 -16.65 0.35
CA ILE A 116 -4.70 -15.29 0.80
C ILE A 116 -3.94 -14.24 -0.01
N ALA A 117 -2.65 -14.45 -0.27
CA ALA A 117 -1.83 -13.56 -1.10
C ALA A 117 -2.39 -13.40 -2.52
N SER A 118 -2.87 -14.51 -3.12
CA SER A 118 -3.53 -14.50 -4.43
C SER A 118 -4.82 -13.66 -4.42
N GLN A 119 -5.63 -13.75 -3.37
CA GLN A 119 -6.84 -12.93 -3.24
C GLN A 119 -6.51 -11.43 -3.10
N LEU A 120 -5.45 -11.08 -2.36
CA LEU A 120 -4.94 -9.71 -2.29
C LEU A 120 -4.42 -9.22 -3.65
N GLU A 121 -3.74 -10.06 -4.40
CA GLU A 121 -3.29 -9.74 -5.76
C GLU A 121 -4.49 -9.49 -6.69
N GLN A 122 -5.53 -10.30 -6.62
CA GLN A 122 -6.76 -10.08 -7.39
C GLN A 122 -7.45 -8.76 -7.00
N ALA A 123 -7.48 -8.42 -5.71
CA ALA A 123 -7.99 -7.15 -5.25
C ALA A 123 -7.19 -5.96 -5.84
N TRP A 124 -5.87 -6.08 -5.86
CA TRP A 124 -4.99 -5.09 -6.48
C TRP A 124 -5.25 -4.94 -8.00
N LEU A 125 -5.38 -6.04 -8.74
CA LEU A 125 -5.65 -6.00 -10.18
C LEU A 125 -6.99 -5.32 -10.51
N ARG A 126 -8.03 -5.53 -9.69
CA ARG A 126 -9.30 -4.82 -9.85
C ARG A 126 -9.15 -3.33 -9.60
N LEU A 127 -8.43 -2.96 -8.52
CA LEU A 127 -8.14 -1.56 -8.20
C LEU A 127 -7.34 -0.87 -9.33
N GLU A 128 -6.31 -1.54 -9.85
CA GLU A 128 -5.50 -1.07 -10.98
C GLU A 128 -6.37 -0.86 -12.23
N GLY A 129 -7.26 -1.81 -12.55
CA GLY A 129 -8.15 -1.72 -13.68
C GLY A 129 -9.08 -0.51 -13.63
N GLU A 130 -9.77 -0.33 -12.50
CA GLU A 130 -10.67 0.81 -12.30
C GLU A 130 -9.92 2.15 -12.21
N SER A 131 -8.73 2.14 -11.61
CA SER A 131 -7.90 3.36 -11.54
C SER A 131 -7.39 3.79 -12.90
N LEU A 132 -7.11 2.85 -13.79
CA LEU A 132 -6.57 3.17 -15.11
C LEU A 132 -7.53 4.03 -15.94
N ASP A 133 -8.84 3.89 -15.75
CA ASP A 133 -9.83 4.64 -16.48
C ASP A 133 -9.75 6.14 -16.17
N TRP A 134 -9.86 6.51 -14.92
CA TRP A 134 -9.77 7.92 -14.54
C TRP A 134 -8.36 8.50 -14.70
N LEU A 135 -7.29 7.69 -14.55
CA LEU A 135 -5.92 8.13 -14.84
C LEU A 135 -5.72 8.49 -16.32
N LEU A 136 -6.31 7.72 -17.23
CA LEU A 136 -6.26 8.00 -18.65
C LEU A 136 -7.06 9.26 -19.00
N ASP A 137 -8.21 9.46 -18.37
CA ASP A 137 -9.04 10.64 -18.56
C ASP A 137 -8.34 11.90 -18.05
N LEU A 138 -7.77 11.87 -16.85
CA LEU A 138 -6.91 12.95 -16.34
C LEU A 138 -5.74 13.23 -17.27
N GLY A 139 -5.07 12.18 -17.78
CA GLY A 139 -3.97 12.29 -18.72
C GLY A 139 -4.30 13.03 -20.03
N THR A 140 -5.60 13.12 -20.40
CA THR A 140 -6.04 13.94 -21.55
C THR A 140 -6.05 15.43 -21.27
N GLN A 141 -6.14 15.81 -20.00
CA GLN A 141 -6.20 17.21 -19.56
C GLN A 141 -4.80 17.81 -19.32
N LEU A 142 -3.78 16.96 -19.15
CA LEU A 142 -2.41 17.41 -18.91
C LEU A 142 -1.82 18.03 -20.18
N ASP A 143 -1.10 19.13 -20.05
CA ASP A 143 -0.27 19.66 -21.13
C ASP A 143 1.06 18.89 -21.27
N ASP A 144 1.87 19.24 -22.27
CA ASP A 144 3.13 18.53 -22.52
C ASP A 144 4.18 18.79 -21.45
N VAL A 145 4.15 19.96 -20.79
CA VAL A 145 5.06 20.30 -19.68
C VAL A 145 4.74 19.46 -18.45
N GLN A 146 3.45 19.28 -18.15
CA GLN A 146 2.98 18.44 -17.05
C GLN A 146 3.31 16.97 -17.27
N VAL A 147 3.14 16.45 -18.49
CA VAL A 147 3.54 15.09 -18.84
C VAL A 147 5.05 14.89 -18.71
N GLU A 148 5.85 15.88 -19.12
CA GLU A 148 7.31 15.85 -18.96
C GLU A 148 7.69 15.86 -17.47
N ALA A 149 7.05 16.70 -16.65
CA ALA A 149 7.26 16.75 -15.21
C ALA A 149 6.97 15.39 -14.55
N PHE A 150 5.83 14.77 -14.88
CA PHE A 150 5.46 13.43 -14.44
C PHE A 150 6.53 12.38 -14.78
N LEU A 151 6.98 12.34 -16.02
CA LEU A 151 8.03 11.40 -16.45
C LEU A 151 9.36 11.66 -15.75
N ASN A 152 9.73 12.93 -15.56
CA ASN A 152 10.96 13.31 -14.87
C ASN A 152 10.96 12.87 -13.41
N GLU A 153 9.82 13.01 -12.71
CA GLU A 153 9.66 12.52 -11.32
C GLU A 153 9.82 11.00 -11.25
N LEU A 154 9.19 10.24 -12.16
CA LEU A 154 9.37 8.79 -12.22
C LEU A 154 10.82 8.37 -12.47
N TRP A 155 11.54 9.09 -13.31
CA TRP A 155 12.96 8.87 -13.58
C TRP A 155 13.86 9.28 -12.40
N GLN A 156 13.48 10.32 -11.66
CA GLN A 156 14.17 10.68 -10.43
C GLN A 156 14.06 9.55 -9.40
N GLN A 157 12.86 9.03 -9.18
CA GLN A 157 12.64 7.89 -8.29
C GLN A 157 13.40 6.64 -8.76
N GLN A 158 13.53 6.41 -10.07
CA GLN A 158 14.35 5.32 -10.60
C GLN A 158 15.80 5.45 -10.14
N ARG A 159 16.40 6.64 -10.28
CA ARG A 159 17.78 6.90 -9.84
C ARG A 159 17.97 6.72 -8.33
N GLU A 160 17.02 7.21 -7.53
CA GLU A 160 17.03 7.05 -6.08
C GLU A 160 16.97 5.57 -5.66
N PHE A 161 16.16 4.76 -6.36
CA PHE A 161 16.11 3.31 -6.13
C PHE A 161 17.39 2.60 -6.59
N GLU A 162 17.99 3.01 -7.70
CA GLU A 162 19.28 2.47 -8.14
C GLU A 162 20.36 2.75 -7.12
N GLU A 163 20.49 3.99 -6.65
CA GLU A 163 21.44 4.38 -5.61
C GLU A 163 21.19 3.57 -4.33
N LYS A 164 19.96 3.52 -3.86
CA LYS A 164 19.61 2.82 -2.62
C LYS A 164 19.83 1.31 -2.68
N TYR A 165 19.43 0.66 -3.77
CA TYR A 165 19.34 -0.81 -3.80
C TYR A 165 20.52 -1.48 -4.48
N LEU A 166 21.18 -0.85 -5.48
CA LEU A 166 22.34 -1.47 -6.13
C LEU A 166 23.61 -1.33 -5.30
N GLU A 167 23.76 -0.24 -4.57
CA GLU A 167 24.94 0.04 -3.75
C GLU A 167 24.99 -0.78 -2.46
N ARG A 168 23.83 -1.24 -1.95
CA ARG A 168 23.82 -2.04 -0.73
C ARG A 168 24.52 -3.38 -0.92
N SER A 169 25.28 -3.78 0.08
CA SER A 169 25.94 -5.10 0.14
C SER A 169 24.91 -6.23 0.27
N GLU A 170 25.34 -7.47 0.02
CA GLU A 170 24.51 -8.66 0.25
C GLU A 170 24.11 -8.79 1.73
N GLN A 171 25.01 -8.44 2.65
CA GLN A 171 24.74 -8.46 4.09
C GLN A 171 23.64 -7.46 4.46
N GLU A 172 23.68 -6.26 3.91
CA GLU A 172 22.63 -5.24 4.10
C GLU A 172 21.31 -5.71 3.51
N PHE A 173 21.31 -6.29 2.30
CA PHE A 173 20.08 -6.86 1.72
C PHE A 173 19.35 -7.83 2.65
N TYR A 174 20.09 -8.79 3.25
CA TYR A 174 19.46 -9.74 4.18
C TYR A 174 19.07 -9.10 5.52
N ALA A 175 19.85 -8.14 6.00
CA ALA A 175 19.53 -7.40 7.23
C ALA A 175 18.24 -6.58 7.05
N ASP A 176 18.14 -5.78 5.98
CA ASP A 176 16.96 -4.98 5.65
C ASP A 176 15.73 -5.87 5.43
N SER A 177 15.90 -7.01 4.73
CA SER A 177 14.79 -7.94 4.50
C SER A 177 14.26 -8.53 5.80
N ALA A 178 15.15 -8.85 6.74
CA ALA A 178 14.76 -9.36 8.03
C ALA A 178 14.13 -8.28 8.93
N GLU A 179 14.65 -7.06 8.90
CA GLU A 179 14.11 -5.92 9.65
C GLU A 179 12.72 -5.54 9.14
N ASN A 180 12.56 -5.35 7.83
CA ASN A 180 11.27 -5.04 7.24
C ASN A 180 10.19 -6.11 7.54
N MET A 181 10.56 -7.39 7.49
CA MET A 181 9.64 -8.47 7.83
C MET A 181 9.32 -8.50 9.33
N ALA A 182 10.28 -8.19 10.20
CA ALA A 182 10.07 -8.13 11.63
C ALA A 182 9.16 -6.96 12.01
N ASP A 183 9.41 -5.78 11.47
CA ASP A 183 8.59 -4.58 11.68
C ASP A 183 7.14 -4.81 11.27
N THR A 184 6.93 -5.36 10.06
CA THR A 184 5.58 -5.72 9.60
C THR A 184 4.92 -6.76 10.51
N ALA A 185 5.67 -7.76 10.96
CA ALA A 185 5.13 -8.77 11.87
C ALA A 185 4.80 -8.18 13.25
N GLU A 186 5.57 -7.22 13.76
CA GLU A 186 5.29 -6.56 15.04
C GLU A 186 4.02 -5.70 15.01
N ASP A 187 3.68 -5.12 13.87
CA ASP A 187 2.42 -4.39 13.70
C ASP A 187 1.19 -5.29 13.96
N PHE A 188 1.27 -6.58 13.58
CA PHE A 188 0.16 -7.55 13.71
C PHE A 188 0.25 -8.47 14.93
N PHE A 189 1.45 -8.84 15.36
CA PHE A 189 1.65 -9.75 16.50
C PHE A 189 2.03 -9.02 17.78
N GLY A 190 2.36 -7.73 17.69
CA GLY A 190 3.07 -7.03 18.76
C GLY A 190 4.51 -7.58 18.89
N ARG A 191 5.10 -7.40 20.06
CA ARG A 191 6.50 -7.77 20.29
C ARG A 191 6.82 -9.22 19.93
N LEU A 192 7.81 -9.42 19.07
CA LEU A 192 8.30 -10.73 18.66
C LEU A 192 9.17 -11.39 19.74
N SER A 193 9.11 -12.72 19.82
CA SER A 193 10.01 -13.53 20.61
C SER A 193 11.34 -13.75 19.88
N LYS A 194 12.36 -14.25 20.61
CA LYS A 194 13.66 -14.62 20.02
C LYS A 194 13.50 -15.71 18.95
N ASP A 195 12.62 -16.67 19.16
CA ASP A 195 12.36 -17.76 18.23
C ASP A 195 11.71 -17.23 16.95
N GLN A 196 10.78 -16.29 17.06
CA GLN A 196 10.15 -15.62 15.92
C GLN A 196 11.16 -14.78 15.12
N SER A 197 12.03 -14.04 15.81
CA SER A 197 13.14 -13.34 15.15
C SER A 197 14.09 -14.30 14.43
N THR A 198 14.29 -15.51 14.97
CA THR A 198 15.10 -16.56 14.32
C THR A 198 14.38 -17.14 13.09
N ILE A 199 13.06 -17.36 13.16
CA ILE A 199 12.25 -17.79 12.00
C ILE A 199 12.41 -16.79 10.87
N ILE A 200 12.24 -15.48 11.15
CA ILE A 200 12.37 -14.41 10.16
C ILE A 200 13.76 -14.41 9.54
N LYS A 201 14.82 -14.37 10.35
CA LYS A 201 16.20 -14.35 9.84
C LYS A 201 16.54 -15.58 9.00
N THR A 202 16.06 -16.77 9.42
CA THR A 202 16.30 -18.01 8.68
C THR A 202 15.51 -18.07 7.38
N GLY A 203 14.30 -17.50 7.37
CA GLY A 203 13.48 -17.39 6.17
C GLY A 203 14.10 -16.41 5.19
N THR A 204 14.33 -15.17 5.60
CA THR A 204 14.86 -14.10 4.75
C THR A 204 16.26 -14.39 4.20
N ALA A 205 17.08 -15.15 4.91
CA ALA A 205 18.37 -15.63 4.40
C ALA A 205 18.28 -16.56 3.16
N LYS A 206 17.09 -17.04 2.80
CA LYS A 206 16.84 -17.85 1.61
C LYS A 206 16.36 -17.01 0.41
N LEU A 207 16.13 -15.73 0.60
CA LEU A 207 15.71 -14.85 -0.48
C LEU A 207 16.81 -14.72 -1.53
N GLN A 208 16.41 -14.66 -2.78
CA GLN A 208 17.27 -14.32 -3.91
C GLN A 208 17.24 -12.80 -4.11
N ARG A 209 18.42 -12.20 -4.18
CA ARG A 209 18.53 -10.77 -4.47
C ARG A 209 18.07 -10.49 -5.90
N SER A 210 17.02 -9.70 -6.05
CA SER A 210 16.41 -9.37 -7.34
C SER A 210 16.42 -7.88 -7.68
N ASP A 211 17.14 -7.05 -6.88
CA ASP A 211 17.17 -5.60 -7.04
C ASP A 211 17.52 -5.16 -8.45
N ALA A 212 18.63 -5.67 -9.01
CA ALA A 212 19.07 -5.31 -10.34
C ALA A 212 18.08 -5.76 -11.45
N ALA A 213 17.48 -6.95 -11.29
CA ALA A 213 16.47 -7.44 -12.24
C ALA A 213 15.20 -6.56 -12.18
N TRP A 214 14.73 -6.27 -10.97
CA TRP A 214 13.57 -5.40 -10.76
C TRP A 214 13.79 -3.99 -11.33
N LEU A 215 14.95 -3.38 -11.10
CA LEU A 215 15.27 -2.05 -11.60
C LEU A 215 15.32 -2.01 -13.14
N ARG A 216 15.85 -3.05 -13.79
CA ARG A 216 15.80 -3.18 -15.24
C ARG A 216 14.37 -3.28 -15.79
N GLU A 217 13.50 -4.05 -15.12
CA GLU A 217 12.07 -4.13 -15.51
C GLU A 217 11.37 -2.79 -15.35
N ARG A 218 11.67 -2.06 -14.27
CA ARG A 218 11.15 -0.73 -14.02
C ARG A 218 11.64 0.28 -15.09
N GLU A 219 12.93 0.27 -15.41
CA GLU A 219 13.50 1.10 -16.47
C GLU A 219 12.85 0.80 -17.83
N ALA A 220 12.71 -0.47 -18.18
CA ALA A 220 12.04 -0.87 -19.43
C ALA A 220 10.58 -0.38 -19.50
N TRP A 221 9.86 -0.45 -18.35
CA TRP A 221 8.53 0.11 -18.24
C TRP A 221 8.50 1.63 -18.41
N LEU A 222 9.39 2.38 -17.77
CA LEU A 222 9.49 3.84 -17.89
C LEU A 222 9.79 4.28 -19.32
N ASN A 223 10.70 3.58 -19.99
CA ASN A 223 10.99 3.81 -21.41
C ASN A 223 9.73 3.61 -22.27
N LYS A 224 8.99 2.52 -22.06
CA LYS A 224 7.74 2.23 -22.77
C LYS A 224 6.68 3.30 -22.51
N LEU A 225 6.51 3.68 -21.23
CA LEU A 225 5.59 4.74 -20.81
C LEU A 225 5.93 6.08 -21.47
N GLY A 226 7.20 6.47 -21.49
CA GLY A 226 7.66 7.69 -22.15
C GLY A 226 7.40 7.72 -23.65
N VAL A 227 7.38 6.56 -24.33
CA VAL A 227 6.97 6.48 -25.75
C VAL A 227 5.44 6.66 -25.88
N ILE A 228 4.65 6.01 -25.04
CA ILE A 228 3.17 6.07 -25.10
C ILE A 228 2.68 7.48 -24.76
N LEU A 229 3.28 8.11 -23.74
CA LEU A 229 2.89 9.45 -23.27
C LEU A 229 3.33 10.60 -24.21
N LYS A 230 3.93 10.32 -25.36
CA LYS A 230 3.96 11.27 -26.48
C LYS A 230 2.56 11.52 -27.07
N ARG A 231 1.58 10.82 -26.61
CA ARG A 231 0.14 10.98 -26.84
C ARG A 231 -0.25 11.03 -28.32
N GLN A 232 0.37 10.17 -29.13
CA GLN A 232 -0.08 9.96 -30.50
C GLN A 232 -1.51 9.36 -30.54
N PRO A 233 -2.27 9.51 -31.61
CA PRO A 233 -3.63 8.97 -31.69
C PRO A 233 -3.71 7.51 -31.25
N GLY A 234 -4.62 7.19 -30.28
CA GLY A 234 -4.77 5.85 -29.71
C GLY A 234 -3.84 5.54 -28.53
N TRP A 235 -3.15 6.51 -27.96
CA TRP A 235 -2.24 6.32 -26.82
C TRP A 235 -2.90 5.71 -25.60
N GLN A 236 -4.17 6.05 -25.28
CA GLN A 236 -4.90 5.46 -24.16
C GLN A 236 -5.06 3.93 -24.35
N GLN A 237 -5.43 3.50 -25.56
CA GLN A 237 -5.55 2.08 -25.86
C GLN A 237 -4.18 1.38 -25.80
N GLN A 238 -3.13 2.04 -26.26
CA GLN A 238 -1.76 1.52 -26.14
C GLN A 238 -1.34 1.37 -24.70
N LEU A 239 -1.67 2.33 -23.81
CA LEU A 239 -1.37 2.24 -22.39
C LEU A 239 -2.15 1.11 -21.73
N ARG A 240 -3.45 0.97 -22.00
CA ARG A 240 -4.25 -0.17 -21.50
C ARG A 240 -3.65 -1.51 -21.93
N ALA A 241 -3.30 -1.66 -23.19
CA ALA A 241 -2.66 -2.88 -23.69
C ALA A 241 -1.29 -3.13 -23.04
N ALA A 242 -0.50 -2.07 -22.82
CA ALA A 242 0.80 -2.18 -22.17
C ALA A 242 0.70 -2.59 -20.69
N VAL A 243 -0.28 -2.05 -19.95
CA VAL A 243 -0.56 -2.44 -18.56
C VAL A 243 -1.02 -3.89 -18.50
N ALA A 244 -1.98 -4.29 -19.33
CA ALA A 244 -2.49 -5.66 -19.36
C ALA A 244 -1.41 -6.71 -19.72
N ALA A 245 -0.49 -6.37 -20.64
CA ALA A 245 0.59 -7.28 -21.05
C ALA A 245 1.78 -7.31 -20.09
N ARG A 246 1.84 -6.41 -19.09
CA ARG A 246 3.02 -6.26 -18.21
C ARG A 246 3.43 -7.55 -17.50
N PRO A 247 2.53 -8.37 -16.93
CA PRO A 247 2.92 -9.62 -16.28
C PRO A 247 3.62 -10.62 -17.20
N GLU A 248 3.31 -10.58 -18.49
CA GLU A 248 3.87 -11.48 -19.49
C GLU A 248 5.19 -11.00 -20.08
N THR A 249 5.48 -9.70 -19.95
CA THR A 249 6.65 -9.06 -20.54
C THR A 249 7.87 -8.99 -19.63
N VAL A 250 7.74 -9.34 -18.36
CA VAL A 250 8.88 -9.38 -17.42
C VAL A 250 9.88 -10.49 -17.80
N SER A 251 11.16 -10.23 -17.57
CA SER A 251 12.22 -11.20 -17.84
C SER A 251 12.08 -12.49 -17.04
N ALA A 252 12.58 -13.60 -17.60
CA ALA A 252 12.58 -14.87 -16.90
C ALA A 252 13.39 -14.82 -15.60
N GLU A 253 14.50 -14.05 -15.57
CA GLU A 253 15.32 -13.84 -14.38
C GLU A 253 14.50 -13.21 -13.25
N TYR A 254 13.80 -12.12 -13.53
CA TYR A 254 12.98 -11.44 -12.52
C TYR A 254 11.82 -12.32 -12.05
N ARG A 255 11.13 -13.00 -12.98
CA ARG A 255 10.02 -13.89 -12.66
C ARG A 255 10.44 -15.02 -11.75
N GLN A 256 11.55 -15.72 -12.08
CA GLN A 256 12.05 -16.82 -11.25
C GLN A 256 12.44 -16.37 -9.84
N ALA A 257 13.14 -15.23 -9.72
CA ALA A 257 13.49 -14.68 -8.43
C ALA A 257 12.24 -14.28 -7.62
N TYR A 258 11.25 -13.69 -8.28
CA TYR A 258 9.97 -13.32 -7.66
C TYR A 258 9.22 -14.55 -7.14
N GLU A 259 9.02 -15.56 -7.97
CA GLU A 259 8.33 -16.81 -7.61
C GLU A 259 9.03 -17.52 -6.44
N HIS A 260 10.37 -17.64 -6.51
CA HIS A 260 11.16 -18.19 -5.41
C HIS A 260 10.97 -17.40 -4.11
N ASN A 261 11.11 -16.08 -4.17
CA ASN A 261 10.99 -15.21 -3.01
C ASN A 261 9.57 -15.24 -2.41
N ALA A 262 8.54 -15.28 -3.23
CA ALA A 262 7.16 -15.44 -2.78
C ALA A 262 6.97 -16.73 -1.96
N GLN A 263 7.47 -17.87 -2.46
CA GLN A 263 7.39 -19.15 -1.74
C GLN A 263 8.18 -19.13 -0.42
N VAL A 264 9.35 -18.51 -0.40
CA VAL A 264 10.14 -18.31 0.84
C VAL A 264 9.36 -17.48 1.85
N LEU A 265 8.73 -16.38 1.40
CA LEU A 265 7.94 -15.51 2.27
C LEU A 265 6.68 -16.21 2.78
N TYR A 266 5.96 -16.95 1.94
CA TYR A 266 4.77 -17.72 2.36
C TYR A 266 5.12 -18.77 3.41
N ALA A 267 6.21 -19.51 3.20
CA ALA A 267 6.67 -20.49 4.19
C ALA A 267 7.12 -19.84 5.51
N THR A 268 7.79 -18.69 5.44
CA THR A 268 8.25 -17.95 6.62
C THR A 268 7.07 -17.39 7.40
N LEU A 269 6.08 -16.80 6.71
CA LEU A 269 4.86 -16.28 7.33
C LEU A 269 4.03 -17.41 7.97
N ALA A 270 3.89 -18.55 7.29
CA ALA A 270 3.21 -19.71 7.87
C ALA A 270 3.90 -20.20 9.16
N ALA A 271 5.23 -20.28 9.18
CA ALA A 271 5.98 -20.65 10.37
C ALA A 271 5.80 -19.62 11.50
N LEU A 272 5.78 -18.34 11.16
CA LEU A 272 5.57 -17.25 12.10
C LEU A 272 4.15 -17.30 12.70
N LEU A 273 3.12 -17.48 11.89
CA LEU A 273 1.73 -17.66 12.30
C LEU A 273 1.58 -18.84 13.28
N ASN A 274 2.24 -19.96 12.99
CA ASN A 274 2.19 -21.15 13.83
C ASN A 274 2.96 -21.00 15.17
N SER A 275 3.88 -20.05 15.26
CA SER A 275 4.67 -19.78 16.47
C SER A 275 4.02 -18.78 17.42
N ARG A 276 2.88 -18.19 17.07
CA ARG A 276 2.20 -17.19 17.88
C ARG A 276 1.72 -17.76 19.22
N ASN A 277 1.94 -17.01 20.29
CA ASN A 277 1.40 -17.34 21.60
C ASN A 277 -0.02 -16.77 21.77
N VAL A 278 -0.70 -17.15 22.87
CA VAL A 278 -2.08 -16.72 23.16
C VAL A 278 -2.27 -15.19 23.16
N LYS A 279 -1.26 -14.43 23.62
CA LYS A 279 -1.33 -12.97 23.62
C LYS A 279 -1.25 -12.41 22.20
N GLN A 280 -0.37 -12.96 21.40
CA GLN A 280 -0.19 -12.58 19.99
C GLN A 280 -1.38 -12.99 19.12
N ASP A 281 -1.94 -14.18 19.34
CA ASP A 281 -3.16 -14.61 18.68
C ASP A 281 -4.34 -13.66 18.97
N ARG A 282 -4.50 -13.27 20.24
CA ARG A 282 -5.54 -12.30 20.62
C ARG A 282 -5.31 -10.93 19.99
N HIS A 283 -4.07 -10.47 19.94
CA HIS A 283 -3.74 -9.18 19.33
C HIS A 283 -4.04 -9.19 17.84
N LEU A 284 -3.54 -10.19 17.09
CA LEU A 284 -3.82 -10.35 15.66
C LEU A 284 -5.32 -10.38 15.34
N ARG A 285 -6.11 -11.13 16.12
CA ARG A 285 -7.57 -11.17 15.94
C ARG A 285 -8.24 -9.84 16.27
N SER A 286 -7.70 -9.08 17.23
CA SER A 286 -8.20 -7.74 17.55
C SER A 286 -7.96 -6.79 16.39
N GLU A 287 -6.75 -6.74 15.84
CA GLU A 287 -6.39 -5.90 14.69
C GLU A 287 -7.26 -6.20 13.46
N LEU A 288 -7.46 -7.49 13.14
CA LEU A 288 -8.32 -7.91 12.03
C LEU A 288 -9.78 -7.51 12.26
N ALA A 289 -10.30 -7.72 13.49
CA ALA A 289 -11.67 -7.36 13.84
C ALA A 289 -11.89 -5.84 13.80
N GLU A 290 -10.93 -5.04 14.28
CA GLU A 290 -10.99 -3.59 14.22
C GLU A 290 -10.99 -3.10 12.76
N LEU A 291 -10.09 -3.62 11.93
CA LEU A 291 -10.08 -3.30 10.49
C LEU A 291 -11.41 -3.67 9.82
N ARG A 292 -11.97 -4.83 10.12
CA ARG A 292 -13.26 -5.25 9.58
C ARG A 292 -14.40 -4.31 9.99
N ILE A 293 -14.47 -3.93 11.25
CA ILE A 293 -15.46 -2.97 11.79
C ILE A 293 -15.35 -1.63 11.07
N ASP A 294 -14.14 -1.16 10.82
CA ASP A 294 -13.88 0.09 10.10
C ASP A 294 -14.39 0.04 8.68
N LEU A 295 -14.10 -1.04 7.95
CA LEU A 295 -14.57 -1.21 6.59
C LEU A 295 -16.11 -1.35 6.53
N GLU A 296 -16.72 -2.06 7.48
CA GLU A 296 -18.18 -2.16 7.62
C GLU A 296 -18.82 -0.77 7.85
N ALA A 297 -18.21 0.06 8.70
CA ALA A 297 -18.67 1.43 8.94
C ALA A 297 -18.58 2.30 7.67
N LEU A 298 -17.50 2.19 6.88
CA LEU A 298 -17.34 2.88 5.61
C LEU A 298 -18.39 2.46 4.57
N VAL A 299 -18.66 1.16 4.46
CA VAL A 299 -19.74 0.64 3.58
C VAL A 299 -21.10 1.18 4.00
N ALA A 300 -21.39 1.18 5.31
CA ALA A 300 -22.65 1.71 5.83
C ALA A 300 -22.82 3.22 5.60
N GLN A 301 -21.74 4.01 5.64
CA GLN A 301 -21.74 5.43 5.30
C GLN A 301 -22.09 5.65 3.82
N GLY A 302 -21.50 4.87 2.91
CA GLY A 302 -21.79 4.98 1.48
C GLY A 302 -23.25 4.67 1.12
N ARG A 303 -23.87 3.69 1.81
CA ARG A 303 -25.30 3.38 1.58
C ARG A 303 -26.24 4.50 2.00
N ARG A 304 -25.90 5.25 3.06
CA ARG A 304 -26.70 6.38 3.55
C ARG A 304 -26.64 7.57 2.60
N SER A 305 -25.45 7.93 2.11
CA SER A 305 -25.29 9.03 1.15
C SER A 305 -26.03 8.80 -0.17
N HIS A 306 -26.30 7.55 -0.57
CA HIS A 306 -27.10 7.20 -1.76
C HIS A 306 -28.62 7.23 -1.52
N GLN A 307 -29.09 7.23 -0.26
CA GLN A 307 -30.51 7.28 0.07
C GLN A 307 -31.01 8.72 0.30
N ASP A 308 -30.11 9.64 0.61
CA ASP A 308 -30.41 11.03 0.95
C ASP A 308 -30.20 11.99 -0.26
N GLY A 309 -29.73 11.51 -1.41
CA GLY A 309 -29.52 12.26 -2.68
C GLY A 309 -30.45 11.78 -3.77
#